data_02ee0c5f76f63699a2eddd060293b811
#
_entry.id   02ee0c5f76f63699a2eddd060293b811
#
_cell.length_a   1.000
_cell.length_b   1.000
_cell.length_c   1.000
_cell.angle_alpha   90.00
_cell.angle_beta   90.00
_cell.angle_gamma   90.00
#
_symmetry.space_group_name_H-M   'P 1'
#
loop_
_entity.id
_entity.type
_entity.pdbx_description
1 polymer ?
#
loop_
_entity_poly.entity_id
_entity_poly.type
_entity_poly.pdbx_seq_one_letter_code
_entity_poly.pdbx_strand_id
1 'polypeptide(L)'
;MSKNLLLEIGTEEMPANIMSGVVDQLRVLAENAFGENRISLKEITVYATPRRLAVLVKKAADRQPDEEVKKRGPSIKAAFDEDGNPTRAAQGFARGQHIDPSELIREGEYTWAHVVNEGKKIEDILPSLFTSLITGLNFTRSMRWADEEARFIRPIRWIVALCGSEVVPMEFAHVKSGRISRGHRFLCKEDVTIESPENYKETMRKAFVIVDQDERRDMIRKGLLAKAEELGGNVWHNADLLEEINYLVEYPTPLYGRIDEEFLKLPVPAVVTPMRDHQRYYPVRNEDGSLMPYFLTVRNGGTKAIHN
;
A
#
# COMPACT_ATOMS: atom_id res chain seq x y z
N MET A 1 11.60 1.10 21.74
CA MET A 1 12.36 1.41 20.49
C MET A 1 11.36 1.50 19.34
N SER A 2 11.75 2.03 18.18
CA SER A 2 10.85 2.09 17.02
C SER A 2 11.35 1.20 15.90
N LYS A 3 10.44 0.63 15.10
CA LYS A 3 10.73 -0.26 13.98
C LYS A 3 10.15 0.28 12.68
N ASN A 4 10.79 0.00 11.55
CA ASN A 4 10.19 0.22 10.25
C ASN A 4 9.48 -1.07 9.81
N LEU A 5 8.36 -0.90 9.10
CA LEU A 5 7.51 -2.02 8.71
C LEU A 5 7.30 -2.00 7.21
N LEU A 6 7.12 -3.16 6.61
CA LEU A 6 6.76 -3.32 5.21
C LEU A 6 5.69 -4.40 5.07
N LEU A 7 4.63 -4.05 4.35
CA LEU A 7 3.71 -5.02 3.75
C LEU A 7 3.74 -4.81 2.24
N GLU A 8 4.12 -5.84 1.47
CA GLU A 8 3.94 -5.86 0.01
C GLU A 8 2.94 -6.96 -0.36
N ILE A 9 1.94 -6.60 -1.13
CA ILE A 9 0.93 -7.49 -1.69
C ILE A 9 1.25 -7.63 -3.18
N GLY A 10 1.82 -8.75 -3.58
CA GLY A 10 2.16 -9.04 -4.97
C GLY A 10 1.03 -9.75 -5.69
N THR A 11 0.64 -9.27 -6.87
CA THR A 11 -0.52 -9.75 -7.63
C THR A 11 -0.18 -10.01 -9.10
N GLU A 12 -1.13 -10.56 -9.84
CA GLU A 12 -1.17 -10.40 -11.29
C GLU A 12 -1.54 -8.94 -11.65
N GLU A 13 -1.37 -8.55 -12.91
CA GLU A 13 -1.52 -7.16 -13.35
C GLU A 13 -2.90 -6.57 -13.04
N MET A 14 -2.92 -5.53 -12.24
CA MET A 14 -4.12 -4.79 -11.84
C MET A 14 -4.48 -3.74 -12.91
N PRO A 15 -5.78 -3.42 -13.09
CA PRO A 15 -6.20 -2.40 -14.04
C PRO A 15 -5.69 -1.00 -13.63
N ALA A 16 -5.05 -0.28 -14.55
CA ALA A 16 -4.44 1.01 -14.27
C ALA A 16 -5.44 2.07 -13.77
N ASN A 17 -6.66 2.06 -14.31
CA ASN A 17 -7.69 3.05 -14.02
C ASN A 17 -8.23 3.06 -12.60
N ILE A 18 -7.94 2.05 -11.79
CA ILE A 18 -8.35 2.00 -10.38
C ILE A 18 -7.22 2.33 -9.41
N MET A 19 -5.97 2.35 -9.88
CA MET A 19 -4.80 2.28 -9.01
C MET A 19 -4.62 3.50 -8.11
N SER A 20 -4.90 4.71 -8.58
CA SER A 20 -4.84 5.92 -7.74
C SER A 20 -5.82 5.83 -6.58
N GLY A 21 -7.07 5.43 -6.84
CA GLY A 21 -8.06 5.23 -5.79
C GLY A 21 -7.70 4.11 -4.81
N VAL A 22 -7.05 3.05 -5.28
CA VAL A 22 -6.58 1.95 -4.42
C VAL A 22 -5.44 2.42 -3.51
N VAL A 23 -4.51 3.24 -4.03
CA VAL A 23 -3.43 3.84 -3.22
C VAL A 23 -4.01 4.70 -2.09
N ASP A 24 -4.96 5.56 -2.40
CA ASP A 24 -5.60 6.42 -1.40
C ASP A 24 -6.38 5.60 -0.37
N GLN A 25 -7.13 4.61 -0.82
CA GLN A 25 -7.87 3.70 0.06
C GLN A 25 -6.92 2.95 1.00
N LEU A 26 -5.82 2.40 0.49
CA LEU A 26 -4.85 1.65 1.29
C LEU A 26 -4.13 2.56 2.31
N ARG A 27 -3.88 3.83 1.96
CA ARG A 27 -3.31 4.82 2.88
C ARG A 27 -4.25 5.06 4.05
N VAL A 28 -5.53 5.36 3.78
CA VAL A 28 -6.55 5.61 4.81
C VAL A 28 -6.76 4.37 5.69
N LEU A 29 -6.81 3.18 5.09
CA LEU A 29 -6.90 1.93 5.85
C LEU A 29 -5.71 1.74 6.79
N ALA A 30 -4.49 2.01 6.32
CA ALA A 30 -3.30 1.90 7.14
C ALA A 30 -3.32 2.93 8.29
N GLU A 31 -3.61 4.19 8.01
CA GLU A 31 -3.71 5.25 9.03
C GLU A 31 -4.71 4.88 10.13
N ASN A 32 -5.91 4.41 9.73
CA ASN A 32 -6.94 3.98 10.67
C ASN A 32 -6.51 2.75 11.47
N ALA A 33 -5.97 1.72 10.81
CA ALA A 33 -5.58 0.48 11.48
C ALA A 33 -4.47 0.71 12.53
N PHE A 34 -3.47 1.54 12.23
CA PHE A 34 -2.44 1.90 13.21
C PHE A 34 -3.00 2.79 14.32
N GLY A 35 -3.91 3.72 14.01
CA GLY A 35 -4.60 4.57 14.99
C GLY A 35 -5.47 3.76 15.97
N GLU A 36 -6.31 2.87 15.46
CA GLU A 36 -7.17 1.99 16.26
C GLU A 36 -6.36 1.07 17.17
N ASN A 37 -5.21 0.60 16.70
CA ASN A 37 -4.27 -0.17 17.51
C ASN A 37 -3.37 0.69 18.38
N ARG A 38 -3.53 2.00 18.43
CA ARG A 38 -2.77 2.94 19.28
C ARG A 38 -1.24 2.84 19.05
N ILE A 39 -0.81 2.50 17.85
CA ILE A 39 0.60 2.44 17.47
C ILE A 39 1.02 3.79 16.92
N SER A 40 1.85 4.51 17.68
CA SER A 40 2.46 5.74 17.16
C SER A 40 3.49 5.43 16.08
N LEU A 41 3.56 6.27 15.06
CA LEU A 41 4.48 6.12 13.93
C LEU A 41 4.86 7.51 13.39
N LYS A 42 5.90 7.57 12.56
CA LYS A 42 6.33 8.83 11.95
C LYS A 42 5.64 9.08 10.60
N GLU A 43 5.54 8.06 9.75
CA GLU A 43 5.11 8.22 8.37
C GLU A 43 4.59 6.89 7.82
N ILE A 44 3.52 6.97 7.02
CA ILE A 44 3.03 5.88 6.18
C ILE A 44 3.21 6.32 4.73
N THR A 45 3.86 5.48 3.93
CA THR A 45 3.99 5.67 2.49
C THR A 45 3.41 4.46 1.78
N VAL A 46 2.56 4.71 0.78
CA VAL A 46 1.97 3.66 -0.07
C VAL A 46 2.59 3.73 -1.44
N TYR A 47 3.12 2.61 -1.89
CA TYR A 47 3.66 2.43 -3.24
C TYR A 47 2.77 1.48 -4.05
N ALA A 48 2.68 1.74 -5.34
CA ALA A 48 1.91 0.90 -6.25
C ALA A 48 2.55 0.78 -7.63
N THR A 49 2.52 -0.44 -8.15
CA THR A 49 2.89 -0.78 -9.53
C THR A 49 1.77 -1.62 -10.14
N PRO A 50 1.77 -1.93 -11.45
CA PRO A 50 0.78 -2.84 -12.03
C PRO A 50 0.62 -4.16 -11.25
N ARG A 51 1.66 -4.65 -10.59
CA ARG A 51 1.69 -6.00 -9.99
C ARG A 51 1.88 -5.99 -8.48
N ARG A 52 1.84 -4.85 -7.80
CA ARG A 52 2.03 -4.77 -6.34
C ARG A 52 1.42 -3.55 -5.72
N LEU A 53 1.03 -3.70 -4.46
CA LEU A 53 0.73 -2.64 -3.53
C LEU A 53 1.68 -2.81 -2.35
N ALA A 54 2.28 -1.73 -1.86
CA ALA A 54 3.15 -1.81 -0.70
C ALA A 54 2.88 -0.68 0.29
N VAL A 55 2.86 -1.01 1.56
CA VAL A 55 2.77 -0.07 2.69
C VAL A 55 4.09 -0.09 3.42
N LEU A 56 4.78 1.04 3.42
CA LEU A 56 6.00 1.27 4.19
C LEU A 56 5.70 2.18 5.37
N VAL A 57 5.97 1.72 6.58
CA VAL A 57 5.76 2.49 7.81
C VAL A 57 7.11 2.79 8.44
N LYS A 58 7.37 4.07 8.71
CA LYS A 58 8.62 4.51 9.37
C LYS A 58 8.39 4.77 10.85
N LYS A 59 9.31 4.25 11.67
CA LYS A 59 9.38 4.49 13.11
C LYS A 59 8.07 4.19 13.85
N ALA A 60 7.44 3.04 13.56
CA ALA A 60 6.35 2.52 14.36
C ALA A 60 6.84 2.14 15.77
N ALA A 61 6.05 2.45 16.79
CA ALA A 61 6.35 2.02 18.16
C ALA A 61 6.39 0.50 18.25
N ASP A 62 7.30 -0.04 19.05
CA ASP A 62 7.50 -1.49 19.23
C ASP A 62 6.42 -2.13 20.13
N ARG A 63 5.58 -1.33 20.78
CA ARG A 63 4.40 -1.79 21.54
C ARG A 63 3.34 -0.70 21.63
N GLN A 64 2.12 -1.12 21.92
CA GLN A 64 1.04 -0.20 22.30
C GLN A 64 1.36 0.47 23.64
N PRO A 65 0.92 1.71 23.87
CA PRO A 65 0.90 2.27 25.20
C PRO A 65 -0.04 1.45 26.10
N ASP A 66 0.31 1.37 27.36
CA ASP A 66 -0.60 0.82 28.35
C ASP A 66 -1.87 1.66 28.43
N GLU A 67 -2.99 1.03 28.72
CA GLU A 67 -4.29 1.68 28.78
C GLU A 67 -4.85 1.59 30.19
N GLU A 68 -5.02 2.74 30.80
CA GLU A 68 -5.74 2.83 32.07
C GLU A 68 -7.25 2.85 31.79
N VAL A 69 -7.94 1.84 32.26
CA VAL A 69 -9.40 1.71 32.11
C VAL A 69 -10.05 1.75 33.48
N LYS A 70 -10.98 2.68 33.64
CA LYS A 70 -11.83 2.77 34.84
C LYS A 70 -13.09 1.95 34.62
N LYS A 71 -13.20 0.80 35.34
CA LYS A 71 -14.34 -0.11 35.23
C LYS A 71 -15.28 0.09 36.41
N ARG A 72 -16.59 0.27 36.11
CA ARG A 72 -17.63 0.41 37.13
C ARG A 72 -17.95 -0.93 37.74
N GLY A 73 -17.89 -1.00 39.05
CA GLY A 73 -18.28 -2.15 39.87
C GLY A 73 -19.67 -2.01 40.53
N PRO A 74 -19.95 -2.81 41.54
CA PRO A 74 -21.20 -2.73 42.28
C PRO A 74 -21.38 -1.39 43.00
N SER A 75 -22.60 -1.09 43.43
CA SER A 75 -22.86 0.09 44.26
C SER A 75 -22.08 0.01 45.60
N ILE A 76 -21.71 1.17 46.16
CA ILE A 76 -20.97 1.24 47.42
C ILE A 76 -21.72 0.48 48.53
N LYS A 77 -23.06 0.58 48.60
CA LYS A 77 -23.92 -0.12 49.56
C LYS A 77 -23.88 -1.65 49.40
N ALA A 78 -23.65 -2.16 48.19
CA ALA A 78 -23.52 -3.59 47.93
C ALA A 78 -22.07 -4.08 48.07
N ALA A 79 -21.12 -3.18 47.84
CA ALA A 79 -19.69 -3.48 47.83
C ALA A 79 -19.06 -3.51 49.24
N PHE A 80 -19.63 -2.77 50.22
CA PHE A 80 -19.07 -2.65 51.54
C PHE A 80 -20.18 -2.86 52.58
N ASP A 81 -19.85 -3.51 53.70
CA ASP A 81 -20.71 -3.66 54.84
C ASP A 81 -20.74 -2.38 55.70
N GLU A 82 -21.49 -2.44 56.86
CA GLU A 82 -21.63 -1.30 57.77
C GLU A 82 -20.30 -0.91 58.44
N ASP A 83 -19.37 -1.86 58.56
CA ASP A 83 -18.03 -1.67 59.12
C ASP A 83 -17.02 -1.23 58.04
N GLY A 84 -17.44 -1.13 56.77
CA GLY A 84 -16.60 -0.69 55.63
C GLY A 84 -15.75 -1.81 55.03
N ASN A 85 -15.97 -3.08 55.41
CA ASN A 85 -15.25 -4.21 54.85
C ASN A 85 -15.83 -4.61 53.49
N PRO A 86 -14.99 -5.11 52.55
CA PRO A 86 -15.44 -5.53 51.22
C PRO A 86 -16.32 -6.80 51.32
N THR A 87 -17.53 -6.71 50.81
CA THR A 87 -18.47 -7.81 50.70
C THR A 87 -18.02 -8.81 49.62
N ARG A 88 -18.73 -9.96 49.50
CA ARG A 88 -18.51 -10.92 48.43
C ARG A 88 -18.67 -10.30 47.04
N ALA A 89 -19.54 -9.28 46.92
CA ALA A 89 -19.73 -8.56 45.65
C ALA A 89 -18.47 -7.73 45.23
N ALA A 90 -17.89 -7.01 46.18
CA ALA A 90 -16.64 -6.28 45.97
C ALA A 90 -15.47 -7.21 45.70
N GLN A 91 -15.34 -8.30 46.50
CA GLN A 91 -14.29 -9.30 46.31
C GLN A 91 -14.40 -10.00 44.94
N GLY A 92 -15.62 -10.37 44.53
CA GLY A 92 -15.87 -10.97 43.21
C GLY A 92 -15.53 -10.03 42.04
N PHE A 93 -15.90 -8.76 42.18
CA PHE A 93 -15.57 -7.75 41.19
C PHE A 93 -14.05 -7.49 41.10
N ALA A 94 -13.39 -7.27 42.25
CA ALA A 94 -11.93 -7.05 42.29
C ALA A 94 -11.15 -8.23 41.71
N ARG A 95 -11.55 -9.49 42.09
CA ARG A 95 -10.96 -10.71 41.51
C ARG A 95 -11.12 -10.77 39.98
N GLY A 96 -12.31 -10.41 39.49
CA GLY A 96 -12.58 -10.37 38.03
C GLY A 96 -11.78 -9.31 37.31
N GLN A 97 -11.22 -8.32 38.00
CA GLN A 97 -10.35 -7.27 37.46
C GLN A 97 -8.87 -7.49 37.82
N HIS A 98 -8.52 -8.58 38.52
CA HIS A 98 -7.16 -8.91 38.97
C HIS A 98 -6.53 -7.86 39.89
N ILE A 99 -7.33 -7.18 40.73
CA ILE A 99 -6.87 -6.21 41.72
C ILE A 99 -7.25 -6.65 43.11
N ASP A 100 -6.61 -6.07 44.14
CA ASP A 100 -7.00 -6.28 45.52
C ASP A 100 -8.31 -5.48 45.82
N PRO A 101 -9.25 -6.03 46.62
CA PRO A 101 -10.46 -5.31 47.01
C PRO A 101 -10.20 -3.96 47.70
N SER A 102 -9.04 -3.77 48.33
CA SER A 102 -8.62 -2.49 48.94
C SER A 102 -8.28 -1.41 47.88
N GLU A 103 -7.99 -1.78 46.65
CA GLU A 103 -7.69 -0.87 45.51
C GLU A 103 -8.96 -0.34 44.85
N LEU A 104 -10.15 -0.80 45.28
CA LEU A 104 -11.42 -0.31 44.77
C LEU A 104 -11.66 1.15 45.20
N ILE A 105 -11.86 2.03 44.22
CA ILE A 105 -12.16 3.44 44.44
C ILE A 105 -13.66 3.63 44.65
N ARG A 106 -14.05 4.39 45.68
CA ARG A 106 -15.43 4.77 45.93
C ARG A 106 -15.69 6.14 45.27
N GLU A 107 -16.56 6.19 44.30
CA GLU A 107 -16.86 7.42 43.59
C GLU A 107 -18.34 7.47 43.21
N GLY A 108 -19.04 8.54 43.67
CA GLY A 108 -20.49 8.64 43.55
C GLY A 108 -21.20 7.53 44.28
N GLU A 109 -22.06 6.79 43.62
CA GLU A 109 -22.82 5.67 44.17
C GLU A 109 -22.19 4.31 43.93
N TYR A 110 -21.07 4.24 43.19
CA TYR A 110 -20.47 2.98 42.71
C TYR A 110 -19.01 2.84 43.14
N THR A 111 -18.57 1.60 43.14
CA THR A 111 -17.14 1.29 43.21
C THR A 111 -16.56 1.28 41.82
N TRP A 112 -15.27 1.56 41.72
CA TRP A 112 -14.52 1.60 40.48
C TRP A 112 -13.20 0.87 40.64
N ALA A 113 -12.81 0.15 39.60
CA ALA A 113 -11.49 -0.46 39.48
C ALA A 113 -10.68 0.30 38.47
N HIS A 114 -9.48 0.74 38.81
CA HIS A 114 -8.48 1.19 37.84
C HIS A 114 -7.68 -0.03 37.42
N VAL A 115 -7.82 -0.38 36.14
CA VAL A 115 -7.14 -1.53 35.55
C VAL A 115 -6.19 -1.02 34.52
N VAL A 116 -4.92 -1.40 34.61
CA VAL A 116 -3.93 -1.12 33.57
C VAL A 116 -3.89 -2.33 32.63
N ASN A 117 -4.37 -2.14 31.42
CA ASN A 117 -4.21 -3.13 30.35
C ASN A 117 -2.84 -2.90 29.71
N GLU A 118 -1.92 -3.82 29.88
CA GLU A 118 -0.62 -3.74 29.24
C GLU A 118 -0.75 -3.72 27.72
N GLY A 119 -0.03 -2.79 27.08
CA GLY A 119 0.03 -2.70 25.64
C GLY A 119 0.69 -3.94 25.02
N LYS A 120 0.15 -4.46 23.94
CA LYS A 120 0.73 -5.59 23.19
C LYS A 120 1.97 -5.17 22.44
N LYS A 121 2.89 -6.10 22.20
CA LYS A 121 4.03 -5.91 21.30
C LYS A 121 3.52 -5.78 19.87
N ILE A 122 4.25 -5.02 19.05
CA ILE A 122 3.87 -4.79 17.66
C ILE A 122 3.86 -6.09 16.85
N GLU A 123 4.77 -7.01 17.15
CA GLU A 123 4.86 -8.31 16.48
C GLU A 123 3.60 -9.16 16.65
N ASP A 124 2.91 -9.02 17.81
CA ASP A 124 1.67 -9.75 18.10
C ASP A 124 0.45 -9.14 17.38
N ILE A 125 0.54 -7.86 16.99
CA ILE A 125 -0.53 -7.11 16.36
C ILE A 125 -0.44 -7.19 14.84
N LEU A 126 0.76 -7.14 14.28
CA LEU A 126 1.00 -7.01 12.85
C LEU A 126 0.33 -8.08 11.98
N PRO A 127 0.27 -9.39 12.35
CA PRO A 127 -0.38 -10.38 11.52
C PRO A 127 -1.85 -10.05 11.23
N SER A 128 -2.60 -9.68 12.26
CA SER A 128 -4.01 -9.29 12.11
C SER A 128 -4.17 -7.92 11.46
N LEU A 129 -3.32 -6.96 11.79
CA LEU A 129 -3.34 -5.63 11.20
C LEU A 129 -3.05 -5.70 9.69
N PHE A 130 -2.01 -6.41 9.26
CA PHE A 130 -1.70 -6.55 7.84
C PHE A 130 -2.78 -7.32 7.07
N THR A 131 -3.38 -8.33 7.68
CA THR A 131 -4.53 -9.03 7.11
C THR A 131 -5.70 -8.07 6.92
N SER A 132 -5.98 -7.18 7.89
CA SER A 132 -7.06 -6.20 7.77
C SER A 132 -6.83 -5.19 6.63
N LEU A 133 -5.58 -4.81 6.34
CA LEU A 133 -5.26 -3.96 5.20
C LEU A 133 -5.58 -4.63 3.87
N ILE A 134 -5.33 -5.94 3.75
CA ILE A 134 -5.66 -6.70 2.54
C ILE A 134 -7.17 -6.84 2.38
N THR A 135 -7.86 -7.26 3.44
CA THR A 135 -9.30 -7.53 3.41
C THR A 135 -10.16 -6.27 3.38
N GLY A 136 -9.65 -5.15 3.88
CA GLY A 136 -10.32 -3.85 3.88
C GLY A 136 -10.36 -3.15 2.52
N LEU A 137 -9.52 -3.59 1.55
CA LEU A 137 -9.55 -3.03 0.20
C LEU A 137 -10.83 -3.42 -0.54
N ASN A 138 -11.55 -2.41 -1.00
CA ASN A 138 -12.80 -2.58 -1.74
C ASN A 138 -12.59 -2.30 -3.24
N PHE A 139 -13.07 -3.21 -4.07
CA PHE A 139 -13.00 -3.11 -5.52
C PHE A 139 -14.41 -3.22 -6.11
N THR A 140 -14.72 -2.39 -7.10
CA THR A 140 -16.01 -2.46 -7.83
C THR A 140 -16.18 -3.81 -8.53
N ARG A 141 -15.08 -4.42 -8.95
CA ARG A 141 -15.04 -5.78 -9.49
C ARG A 141 -13.91 -6.53 -8.80
N SER A 142 -14.24 -7.64 -8.19
CA SER A 142 -13.29 -8.58 -7.59
C SER A 142 -13.50 -9.96 -8.16
N MET A 143 -12.48 -10.80 -8.10
CA MET A 143 -12.54 -12.19 -8.51
C MET A 143 -12.19 -13.13 -7.36
N ARG A 144 -12.63 -14.36 -7.46
CA ARG A 144 -12.11 -15.49 -6.69
C ARG A 144 -11.15 -16.27 -7.57
N TRP A 145 -10.20 -16.95 -7.00
CA TRP A 145 -9.28 -17.81 -7.75
C TRP A 145 -9.03 -19.10 -6.99
N ALA A 146 -8.77 -20.18 -7.73
CA ALA A 146 -8.68 -21.54 -7.20
C ALA A 146 -9.90 -21.88 -6.33
N ASP A 147 -9.71 -22.60 -5.23
CA ASP A 147 -10.76 -22.98 -4.28
C ASP A 147 -10.94 -21.97 -3.15
N GLU A 148 -10.50 -20.71 -3.35
CA GLU A 148 -10.52 -19.66 -2.33
C GLU A 148 -11.85 -18.95 -2.25
N GLU A 149 -12.29 -18.69 -1.02
CA GLU A 149 -13.39 -17.76 -0.74
C GLU A 149 -12.92 -16.29 -0.78
N ALA A 150 -11.62 -16.08 -0.61
CA ALA A 150 -11.01 -14.76 -0.62
C ALA A 150 -11.25 -14.06 -1.97
N ARG A 151 -11.55 -12.76 -1.88
CA ARG A 151 -11.79 -11.91 -3.06
C ARG A 151 -10.74 -10.81 -3.13
N PHE A 152 -10.17 -10.63 -4.31
CA PHE A 152 -9.28 -9.52 -4.60
C PHE A 152 -9.44 -9.11 -6.06
N ILE A 153 -8.85 -7.98 -6.47
CA ILE A 153 -8.95 -7.51 -7.87
C ILE A 153 -8.22 -8.43 -8.85
N ARG A 154 -7.13 -9.04 -8.41
CA ARG A 154 -6.34 -10.06 -9.14
C ARG A 154 -5.79 -11.08 -8.16
N PRO A 155 -5.45 -12.30 -8.58
CA PRO A 155 -4.84 -13.29 -7.70
C PRO A 155 -3.59 -12.76 -7.02
N ILE A 156 -3.53 -12.91 -5.69
CA ILE A 156 -2.34 -12.63 -4.91
C ILE A 156 -1.34 -13.77 -5.13
N ARG A 157 -0.09 -13.43 -5.40
CA ARG A 157 0.96 -14.37 -5.81
C ARG A 157 2.10 -14.47 -4.80
N TRP A 158 2.35 -13.39 -4.05
CA TRP A 158 3.32 -13.36 -2.96
C TRP A 158 2.95 -12.27 -1.96
N ILE A 159 3.44 -12.42 -0.73
CA ILE A 159 3.30 -11.42 0.33
C ILE A 159 4.69 -11.23 0.97
N VAL A 160 5.18 -9.99 1.00
CA VAL A 160 6.31 -9.61 1.86
C VAL A 160 5.76 -8.88 3.06
N ALA A 161 6.07 -9.39 4.27
CA ALA A 161 5.64 -8.77 5.52
C ALA A 161 6.82 -8.74 6.50
N LEU A 162 7.32 -7.55 6.80
CA LEU A 162 8.50 -7.36 7.62
C LEU A 162 8.27 -6.36 8.76
N CYS A 163 8.88 -6.67 9.90
CA CYS A 163 9.03 -5.80 11.07
C CYS A 163 10.52 -5.66 11.39
N GLY A 164 11.16 -4.56 10.95
CA GLY A 164 12.60 -4.48 10.87
C GLY A 164 13.14 -5.58 9.93
N SER A 165 14.09 -6.37 10.40
CA SER A 165 14.63 -7.52 9.65
C SER A 165 13.83 -8.81 9.79
N GLU A 166 12.82 -8.84 10.66
CA GLU A 166 12.06 -10.08 10.95
C GLU A 166 10.82 -10.20 10.07
N VAL A 167 10.53 -11.43 9.63
CA VAL A 167 9.31 -11.73 8.89
C VAL A 167 8.13 -11.76 9.85
N VAL A 168 7.07 -11.02 9.53
CA VAL A 168 5.79 -11.08 10.22
C VAL A 168 5.01 -12.29 9.68
N PRO A 169 4.79 -13.34 10.49
CA PRO A 169 4.12 -14.56 10.01
C PRO A 169 2.63 -14.31 9.80
N MET A 170 2.18 -14.38 8.57
CA MET A 170 0.75 -14.31 8.20
C MET A 170 0.50 -15.14 6.94
N GLU A 171 -0.76 -15.46 6.70
CA GLU A 171 -1.21 -16.16 5.51
C GLU A 171 -2.52 -15.54 5.01
N PHE A 172 -2.63 -15.34 3.71
CA PHE A 172 -3.87 -14.91 3.07
C PHE A 172 -4.03 -15.65 1.73
N ALA A 173 -5.20 -16.27 1.52
CA ALA A 173 -5.52 -17.03 0.30
C ALA A 173 -4.41 -18.05 -0.06
N HIS A 174 -3.98 -18.87 0.91
CA HIS A 174 -2.90 -19.86 0.85
C HIS A 174 -1.51 -19.28 0.50
N VAL A 175 -1.37 -17.96 0.46
CA VAL A 175 -0.07 -17.31 0.27
C VAL A 175 0.50 -16.93 1.63
N LYS A 176 1.58 -17.60 2.02
CA LYS A 176 2.32 -17.28 3.24
C LYS A 176 3.22 -16.07 3.02
N SER A 177 3.29 -15.24 4.04
CA SER A 177 4.24 -14.14 4.05
C SER A 177 5.68 -14.61 4.13
N GLY A 178 6.57 -13.79 3.61
CA GLY A 178 8.01 -13.99 3.65
C GLY A 178 8.76 -12.68 3.43
N ARG A 179 9.98 -12.79 2.94
CA ARG A 179 10.81 -11.65 2.53
C ARG A 179 11.13 -11.64 1.03
N ILE A 180 10.56 -12.57 0.28
CA ILE A 180 10.85 -12.74 -1.14
C ILE A 180 9.81 -11.98 -1.96
N SER A 181 10.27 -10.97 -2.68
CA SER A 181 9.53 -10.25 -3.70
C SER A 181 9.91 -10.74 -5.10
N ARG A 182 9.30 -10.19 -6.13
CA ARG A 182 9.59 -10.47 -7.53
C ARG A 182 9.99 -9.19 -8.24
N GLY A 183 11.05 -9.26 -9.02
CA GLY A 183 11.48 -8.16 -9.87
C GLY A 183 10.61 -7.98 -11.11
N HIS A 184 11.08 -7.17 -12.02
CA HIS A 184 10.43 -6.94 -13.31
C HIS A 184 10.30 -8.25 -14.10
N ARG A 185 9.10 -8.53 -14.61
CA ARG A 185 8.74 -9.82 -15.24
C ARG A 185 9.74 -10.31 -16.31
N PHE A 186 10.30 -9.40 -17.08
CA PHE A 186 11.19 -9.75 -18.20
C PHE A 186 12.66 -9.44 -17.95
N LEU A 187 12.97 -8.46 -17.06
CA LEU A 187 14.34 -7.98 -16.84
C LEU A 187 15.00 -8.62 -15.61
N CYS A 188 14.21 -9.16 -14.68
CA CYS A 188 14.70 -9.82 -13.47
C CYS A 188 13.87 -11.08 -13.24
N LYS A 189 14.44 -12.23 -13.60
CA LYS A 189 13.78 -13.54 -13.46
C LYS A 189 13.99 -14.17 -12.09
N GLU A 190 14.94 -13.64 -11.33
CA GLU A 190 15.33 -14.16 -10.02
C GLU A 190 14.40 -13.62 -8.94
N ASP A 191 14.29 -14.37 -7.86
CA ASP A 191 13.63 -13.93 -6.64
C ASP A 191 14.41 -12.78 -6.01
N VAL A 192 13.69 -11.80 -5.46
CA VAL A 192 14.26 -10.59 -4.88
C VAL A 192 14.09 -10.62 -3.37
N THR A 193 15.18 -10.84 -2.66
CA THR A 193 15.17 -10.84 -1.18
C THR A 193 15.16 -9.41 -0.64
N ILE A 194 14.15 -9.09 0.16
CA ILE A 194 14.06 -7.83 0.90
C ILE A 194 14.60 -8.06 2.32
N GLU A 195 15.75 -7.52 2.61
CA GLU A 195 16.39 -7.70 3.92
C GLU A 195 15.73 -6.87 5.01
N SER A 196 15.34 -5.64 4.68
CA SER A 196 14.66 -4.74 5.60
C SER A 196 13.75 -3.74 4.86
N PRO A 197 12.76 -3.13 5.53
CA PRO A 197 11.91 -2.10 4.96
C PRO A 197 12.66 -0.90 4.39
N GLU A 198 13.79 -0.52 4.99
CA GLU A 198 14.62 0.60 4.59
C GLU A 198 15.20 0.43 3.18
N ASN A 199 15.57 -0.79 2.86
CA ASN A 199 16.22 -1.13 1.59
C ASN A 199 15.23 -1.42 0.47
N TYR A 200 13.92 -1.45 0.75
CA TYR A 200 12.89 -1.89 -0.19
C TYR A 200 12.95 -1.16 -1.53
N LYS A 201 12.90 0.17 -1.52
CA LYS A 201 12.93 0.99 -2.77
C LYS A 201 14.17 0.71 -3.61
N GLU A 202 15.34 0.68 -2.98
CA GLU A 202 16.60 0.48 -3.69
C GLU A 202 16.73 -0.95 -4.22
N THR A 203 16.36 -1.94 -3.42
CA THR A 203 16.38 -3.35 -3.82
C THR A 203 15.46 -3.59 -5.02
N MET A 204 14.25 -3.05 -4.99
CA MET A 204 13.30 -3.16 -6.10
C MET A 204 13.78 -2.43 -7.36
N ARG A 205 14.44 -1.28 -7.21
CA ARG A 205 15.05 -0.55 -8.32
C ARG A 205 16.14 -1.38 -9.01
N LYS A 206 17.01 -2.06 -8.25
CA LYS A 206 18.02 -2.98 -8.80
C LYS A 206 17.40 -4.16 -9.54
N ALA A 207 16.19 -4.53 -9.16
CA ALA A 207 15.37 -5.55 -9.84
C ALA A 207 14.48 -4.97 -10.96
N PHE A 208 14.79 -3.78 -11.46
CA PHE A 208 14.06 -3.08 -12.52
C PHE A 208 12.60 -2.79 -12.18
N VAL A 209 12.31 -2.42 -10.94
CA VAL A 209 10.98 -1.99 -10.50
C VAL A 209 11.09 -0.65 -9.78
N ILE A 210 10.51 0.38 -10.35
CA ILE A 210 10.34 1.68 -9.70
C ILE A 210 9.03 1.64 -8.93
N VAL A 211 9.09 1.30 -7.65
CA VAL A 211 7.89 1.09 -6.82
C VAL A 211 7.13 2.38 -6.55
N ASP A 212 7.86 3.50 -6.43
CA ASP A 212 7.32 4.82 -6.17
C ASP A 212 6.64 5.38 -7.43
N GLN A 213 5.32 5.48 -7.40
CA GLN A 213 4.51 5.95 -8.53
C GLN A 213 4.77 7.42 -8.88
N ASP A 214 5.14 8.25 -7.92
CA ASP A 214 5.38 9.68 -8.18
C ASP A 214 6.73 9.85 -8.88
N GLU A 215 7.74 9.15 -8.41
CA GLU A 215 9.03 9.08 -9.08
C GLU A 215 8.90 8.50 -10.51
N ARG A 216 8.16 7.42 -10.66
CA ARG A 216 7.96 6.75 -11.94
C ARG A 216 7.20 7.66 -12.93
N ARG A 217 6.18 8.39 -12.46
CA ARG A 217 5.46 9.41 -13.25
C ARG A 217 6.39 10.50 -13.74
N ASP A 218 7.28 11.00 -12.87
CA ASP A 218 8.27 12.01 -13.23
C ASP A 218 9.30 11.51 -14.24
N MET A 219 9.74 10.25 -14.11
CA MET A 219 10.62 9.62 -15.09
C MET A 219 9.96 9.53 -16.47
N ILE A 220 8.69 9.12 -16.53
CA ILE A 220 7.91 9.05 -17.76
C ILE A 220 7.80 10.45 -18.38
N ARG A 221 7.35 11.43 -17.62
CA ARG A 221 7.17 12.80 -18.07
C ARG A 221 8.46 13.40 -18.64
N LYS A 222 9.55 13.31 -17.90
CA LYS A 222 10.87 13.82 -18.32
C LYS A 222 11.37 13.12 -19.57
N GLY A 223 11.20 11.80 -19.64
CA GLY A 223 11.65 11.03 -20.78
C GLY A 223 10.84 11.30 -22.05
N LEU A 224 9.51 11.52 -21.94
CA LEU A 224 8.68 11.92 -23.08
C LEU A 224 9.07 13.32 -23.59
N LEU A 225 9.32 14.28 -22.69
CA LEU A 225 9.78 15.61 -23.05
C LEU A 225 11.13 15.57 -23.79
N ALA A 226 12.10 14.84 -23.25
CA ALA A 226 13.40 14.69 -23.89
C ALA A 226 13.30 14.06 -25.30
N LYS A 227 12.42 13.06 -25.45
CA LYS A 227 12.18 12.44 -26.77
C LYS A 227 11.51 13.37 -27.78
N ALA A 228 10.59 14.22 -27.34
CA ALA A 228 9.99 15.23 -28.21
C ALA A 228 11.01 16.29 -28.66
N GLU A 229 11.86 16.72 -27.70
CA GLU A 229 12.94 17.68 -28.00
C GLU A 229 13.96 17.10 -28.99
N GLU A 230 14.35 15.83 -28.88
CA GLU A 230 15.21 15.11 -29.83
C GLU A 230 14.63 15.15 -31.26
N LEU A 231 13.30 15.19 -31.38
CA LEU A 231 12.57 15.24 -32.65
C LEU A 231 12.31 16.69 -33.15
N GLY A 232 12.68 17.71 -32.38
CA GLY A 232 12.41 19.10 -32.66
C GLY A 232 10.94 19.51 -32.48
N GLY A 233 10.20 18.79 -31.64
CA GLY A 233 8.77 19.01 -31.43
C GLY A 233 8.38 19.05 -29.94
N ASN A 234 7.08 19.12 -29.70
CA ASN A 234 6.49 19.19 -28.39
C ASN A 234 5.51 18.04 -28.14
N VAL A 235 5.50 17.53 -26.92
CA VAL A 235 4.50 16.52 -26.48
C VAL A 235 3.14 17.19 -26.32
N TRP A 236 2.11 16.59 -26.86
CA TRP A 236 0.75 16.95 -26.50
C TRP A 236 0.40 16.37 -25.13
N HIS A 237 0.55 17.19 -24.09
CA HIS A 237 0.30 16.77 -22.71
C HIS A 237 -1.13 16.24 -22.50
N ASN A 238 -1.21 15.08 -21.83
CA ASN A 238 -2.44 14.50 -21.34
C ASN A 238 -2.17 13.87 -19.97
N ALA A 239 -2.72 14.47 -18.92
CA ALA A 239 -2.48 14.02 -17.54
C ALA A 239 -3.10 12.64 -17.27
N ASP A 240 -4.29 12.37 -17.80
CA ASP A 240 -4.98 11.11 -17.62
C ASP A 240 -4.23 9.96 -18.29
N LEU A 241 -3.71 10.20 -19.51
CA LEU A 241 -2.87 9.23 -20.21
C LEU A 241 -1.55 8.99 -19.48
N LEU A 242 -0.95 10.01 -18.89
CA LEU A 242 0.27 9.87 -18.10
C LEU A 242 0.02 9.00 -16.87
N GLU A 243 -1.10 9.23 -16.18
CA GLU A 243 -1.46 8.45 -15.01
C GLU A 243 -1.80 7.00 -15.38
N GLU A 244 -2.52 6.78 -16.47
CA GLU A 244 -2.79 5.43 -16.98
C GLU A 244 -1.49 4.68 -17.28
N ILE A 245 -0.57 5.29 -18.04
CA ILE A 245 0.72 4.69 -18.39
C ILE A 245 1.57 4.43 -17.14
N ASN A 246 1.54 5.34 -16.18
CA ASN A 246 2.25 5.19 -14.90
C ASN A 246 1.90 3.86 -14.21
N TYR A 247 0.65 3.42 -14.29
CA TYR A 247 0.19 2.15 -13.71
C TYR A 247 0.15 0.99 -14.72
N LEU A 248 0.71 1.15 -15.92
CA LEU A 248 0.93 0.05 -16.87
C LEU A 248 2.39 -0.42 -16.90
N VAL A 249 3.33 0.35 -16.33
CA VAL A 249 4.76 0.04 -16.38
C VAL A 249 5.38 -0.01 -14.97
N GLU A 250 6.37 -0.86 -14.79
CA GLU A 250 7.21 -0.95 -13.59
C GLU A 250 8.57 -0.28 -13.79
N TYR A 251 9.07 -0.29 -15.03
CA TYR A 251 10.35 0.32 -15.42
C TYR A 251 10.21 1.05 -16.76
N PRO A 252 9.92 2.36 -16.72
CA PRO A 252 9.55 3.11 -17.92
C PRO A 252 10.74 3.36 -18.83
N THR A 253 10.56 3.07 -20.13
CA THR A 253 11.51 3.41 -21.19
C THR A 253 10.76 4.16 -22.29
N PRO A 254 10.84 5.50 -22.33
CA PRO A 254 10.24 6.30 -23.39
C PRO A 254 10.90 6.04 -24.74
N LEU A 255 10.07 5.88 -25.77
CA LEU A 255 10.43 5.60 -27.16
C LEU A 255 9.63 6.49 -28.09
N TYR A 256 10.06 6.59 -29.34
CA TYR A 256 9.26 7.19 -30.41
C TYR A 256 9.12 6.24 -31.61
N GLY A 257 8.07 6.45 -32.38
CA GLY A 257 7.86 5.81 -33.68
C GLY A 257 7.41 6.83 -34.71
N ARG A 258 7.40 6.42 -35.97
CA ARG A 258 6.94 7.27 -37.10
C ARG A 258 5.51 6.93 -37.47
N ILE A 259 4.76 7.96 -37.87
CA ILE A 259 3.46 7.87 -38.51
C ILE A 259 3.73 8.01 -40.00
N ASP A 260 3.10 7.18 -40.83
CA ASP A 260 3.18 7.35 -42.27
C ASP A 260 2.57 8.70 -42.67
N GLU A 261 3.28 9.45 -43.50
CA GLU A 261 2.90 10.82 -43.90
C GLU A 261 1.53 10.88 -44.60
N GLU A 262 1.10 9.80 -45.20
CA GLU A 262 -0.24 9.73 -45.81
C GLU A 262 -1.36 9.91 -44.79
N PHE A 263 -1.18 9.47 -43.52
CA PHE A 263 -2.16 9.62 -42.45
C PHE A 263 -2.22 11.07 -41.93
N LEU A 264 -1.19 11.87 -42.13
CA LEU A 264 -1.21 13.29 -41.74
C LEU A 264 -2.15 14.15 -42.62
N LYS A 265 -2.61 13.61 -43.76
CA LYS A 265 -3.63 14.24 -44.60
C LYS A 265 -5.04 14.10 -44.04
N LEU A 266 -5.23 13.19 -43.07
CA LEU A 266 -6.51 12.99 -42.39
C LEU A 266 -6.75 14.11 -41.38
N PRO A 267 -8.02 14.35 -40.99
CA PRO A 267 -8.31 15.25 -39.90
C PRO A 267 -7.59 14.81 -38.60
N VAL A 268 -6.98 15.76 -37.88
CA VAL A 268 -6.16 15.48 -36.68
C VAL A 268 -6.90 14.55 -35.67
N PRO A 269 -8.20 14.70 -35.35
CA PRO A 269 -8.87 13.79 -34.46
C PRO A 269 -8.90 12.32 -34.93
N ALA A 270 -8.96 12.10 -36.27
CA ALA A 270 -8.99 10.75 -36.84
C ALA A 270 -7.64 10.00 -36.60
N VAL A 271 -6.53 10.74 -36.52
CA VAL A 271 -5.20 10.20 -36.25
C VAL A 271 -4.95 10.10 -34.76
N VAL A 272 -5.24 11.16 -34.00
CA VAL A 272 -4.86 11.30 -32.60
C VAL A 272 -5.72 10.45 -31.66
N THR A 273 -7.04 10.34 -31.91
CA THR A 273 -7.93 9.59 -31.02
C THR A 273 -7.58 8.11 -30.90
N PRO A 274 -7.36 7.37 -32.02
CA PRO A 274 -6.91 5.99 -31.91
C PRO A 274 -5.56 5.82 -31.24
N MET A 275 -4.63 6.74 -31.52
CA MET A 275 -3.30 6.71 -30.92
C MET A 275 -3.38 6.86 -29.40
N ARG A 276 -4.12 7.86 -28.92
CA ARG A 276 -4.25 8.15 -27.50
C ARG A 276 -5.11 7.10 -26.77
N ASP A 277 -6.31 6.86 -27.27
CA ASP A 277 -7.34 6.13 -26.51
C ASP A 277 -7.18 4.60 -26.62
N HIS A 278 -6.53 4.12 -27.70
CA HIS A 278 -6.35 2.68 -27.92
C HIS A 278 -4.90 2.22 -27.80
N GLN A 279 -3.93 3.03 -28.27
CA GLN A 279 -2.53 2.64 -28.28
C GLN A 279 -1.70 3.23 -27.13
N ARG A 280 -2.25 4.20 -26.38
CA ARG A 280 -1.57 4.94 -25.30
C ARG A 280 -0.31 5.66 -25.82
N TYR A 281 -0.42 6.23 -27.00
CA TYR A 281 0.65 7.00 -27.63
C TYR A 281 0.40 8.51 -27.49
N TYR A 282 1.48 9.27 -27.38
CA TYR A 282 1.45 10.72 -27.36
C TYR A 282 1.80 11.27 -28.75
N PRO A 283 0.94 12.05 -29.37
CA PRO A 283 1.29 12.76 -30.59
C PRO A 283 2.39 13.80 -30.33
N VAL A 284 3.28 13.98 -31.30
CA VAL A 284 4.27 15.06 -31.30
C VAL A 284 3.78 16.19 -32.24
N ARG A 285 3.94 17.45 -31.82
CA ARG A 285 3.50 18.64 -32.53
C ARG A 285 4.66 19.57 -32.76
N ASN A 286 4.60 20.29 -33.87
CA ASN A 286 5.42 21.47 -34.15
C ASN A 286 5.07 22.63 -33.21
N GLU A 287 5.87 23.70 -33.23
CA GLU A 287 5.61 24.93 -32.49
C GLU A 287 4.29 25.60 -32.87
N ASP A 288 3.90 25.52 -34.16
CA ASP A 288 2.63 26.03 -34.67
C ASP A 288 1.41 25.18 -34.33
N GLY A 289 1.62 24.07 -33.59
CA GLY A 289 0.57 23.14 -33.15
C GLY A 289 0.19 22.07 -34.18
N SER A 290 0.77 22.09 -35.40
CA SER A 290 0.54 21.06 -36.41
C SER A 290 1.12 19.70 -35.95
N LEU A 291 0.50 18.60 -36.43
CA LEU A 291 0.94 17.25 -36.08
C LEU A 291 2.24 16.88 -36.82
N MET A 292 3.23 16.42 -36.11
CA MET A 292 4.44 15.85 -36.68
C MET A 292 4.25 14.36 -37.05
N PRO A 293 5.06 13.79 -37.96
CA PRO A 293 4.98 12.37 -38.32
C PRO A 293 5.61 11.47 -37.28
N TYR A 294 5.39 11.77 -35.96
CA TYR A 294 5.95 11.02 -34.85
C TYR A 294 4.94 10.86 -33.71
N PHE A 295 5.09 9.75 -33.04
CA PHE A 295 4.42 9.52 -31.76
C PHE A 295 5.42 9.08 -30.71
N LEU A 296 5.10 9.32 -29.46
CA LEU A 296 5.87 8.82 -28.31
C LEU A 296 5.06 7.75 -27.59
N THR A 297 5.78 6.79 -27.03
CA THR A 297 5.22 5.73 -26.21
C THR A 297 6.18 5.39 -25.07
N VAL A 298 5.68 4.64 -24.07
CA VAL A 298 6.48 4.19 -22.94
C VAL A 298 6.42 2.67 -22.87
N ARG A 299 7.56 2.04 -23.07
CA ARG A 299 7.71 0.60 -22.91
C ARG A 299 7.94 0.26 -21.44
N ASN A 300 7.32 -0.84 -20.98
CA ASN A 300 7.65 -1.46 -19.72
C ASN A 300 8.86 -2.39 -19.92
N GLY A 301 10.06 -1.87 -19.63
CA GLY A 301 11.29 -2.67 -19.77
C GLY A 301 12.48 -1.85 -20.27
N GLY A 302 13.62 -2.54 -20.32
CA GLY A 302 14.92 -1.94 -20.64
C GLY A 302 15.18 -1.68 -22.14
N THR A 303 16.45 -1.55 -22.48
CA THR A 303 16.93 -1.27 -23.83
C THR A 303 16.76 -2.48 -24.78
N LYS A 304 16.85 -2.23 -26.09
CA LYS A 304 16.61 -3.21 -27.17
C LYS A 304 17.42 -4.52 -27.04
N ALA A 305 18.58 -4.47 -26.38
CA ALA A 305 19.48 -5.61 -26.22
C ALA A 305 18.97 -6.72 -25.26
N ILE A 306 17.90 -6.46 -24.51
CA ILE A 306 17.36 -7.41 -23.52
C ILE A 306 16.20 -8.24 -24.10
N HIS A 307 15.76 -7.97 -25.32
CA HIS A 307 14.58 -8.56 -25.96
C HIS A 307 14.87 -9.46 -27.18
N ASN A 308 16.13 -9.82 -27.38
CA ASN A 308 16.50 -10.83 -28.41
C ASN A 308 16.62 -12.21 -27.79
#